data_1d2354a471ea8084478e1d032fae08dd
#
_entry.id   1d2354a471ea8084478e1d032fae08dd
#
_cell.length_a   1.000
_cell.length_b   1.000
_cell.length_c   1.000
_cell.angle_alpha   90.00
_cell.angle_beta   90.00
_cell.angle_gamma   90.00
#
_symmetry.space_group_name_H-M   'P 1'
#
loop_
_entity.id
_entity.type
_entity.pdbx_description
1 polymer ?
#
loop_
_entity_poly.entity_id
_entity_poly.type
_entity_poly.pdbx_seq_one_letter_code
_entity_poly.pdbx_strand_id
1 'polypeptide(L)'
;MVNHELSVVPGKEMSNALYDTGRKNTYSNLKSSSYVSRDVNLRGASFTIRNLCKVTQKNAKKVFLMVVMISAPMNFEQRKLQRLYCLNVSEISGKRIERLFLVGNSGNSSLNKRIKEESIIYQDIVMGNFHDSYRNLSLKTLFGLRWASMYCSQAHYVMKADDDTFINFKPLIDTLSRSPKENFITGHLCTGCKPVRNITNKWYTSEEKYPGEFYPEYLFGAAYVMSGDLPRKILLMSRSTPPFLWEDVYIGMILEKLGLKPLQNPCFIADTHDLSLLTPCSYISACAIHFANRGEDIFQFCRDPIILNGNAKDIC
;
A
#
# COMPACT_ATOMS: atom_id res chain seq x y z
N MET A 1 31.64 -25.69 21.65
CA MET A 1 31.32 -26.21 20.30
C MET A 1 29.98 -26.92 20.40
N VAL A 2 28.89 -26.25 20.06
CA VAL A 2 27.58 -26.88 19.88
C VAL A 2 27.03 -26.23 18.61
N ASN A 3 27.03 -27.00 17.51
CA ASN A 3 26.46 -26.63 16.25
C ASN A 3 24.93 -26.66 16.38
N HIS A 4 24.27 -25.52 16.18
CA HIS A 4 22.85 -25.48 15.86
C HIS A 4 22.71 -25.32 14.34
N GLU A 5 22.45 -26.44 13.67
CA GLU A 5 22.03 -26.49 12.29
C GLU A 5 20.66 -25.83 12.15
N LEU A 6 20.61 -24.80 11.32
CA LEU A 6 19.37 -24.23 10.83
C LEU A 6 18.74 -25.22 9.82
N SER A 7 17.66 -25.87 10.22
CA SER A 7 16.88 -26.73 9.33
C SER A 7 16.23 -25.88 8.24
N VAL A 8 16.78 -25.95 7.05
CA VAL A 8 16.14 -25.50 5.81
C VAL A 8 14.99 -26.44 5.52
N VAL A 9 13.77 -25.93 5.54
CA VAL A 9 12.58 -26.69 5.10
C VAL A 9 12.65 -26.85 3.59
N PRO A 10 12.70 -28.09 3.05
CA PRO A 10 12.75 -28.31 1.62
C PRO A 10 11.46 -27.84 0.94
N GLY A 11 11.61 -27.18 -0.22
CA GLY A 11 10.50 -26.86 -1.10
C GLY A 11 9.70 -28.12 -1.45
N LYS A 12 8.39 -28.09 -1.21
CA LYS A 12 7.48 -29.14 -1.66
C LYS A 12 7.40 -29.10 -3.19
N GLU A 13 7.84 -30.18 -3.80
CA GLU A 13 7.57 -30.49 -5.19
C GLU A 13 6.05 -30.48 -5.45
N MET A 14 5.68 -29.87 -6.58
CA MET A 14 4.29 -29.84 -7.05
C MET A 14 3.86 -31.24 -7.45
N SER A 15 3.15 -31.94 -6.57
CA SER A 15 2.37 -33.10 -6.97
C SER A 15 0.99 -32.62 -7.42
N ASN A 16 0.59 -33.10 -8.63
CA ASN A 16 -0.73 -32.89 -9.21
C ASN A 16 -1.82 -33.37 -8.25
N ALA A 17 -2.49 -32.48 -7.54
CA ALA A 17 -3.69 -32.77 -6.79
C ALA A 17 -4.91 -32.35 -7.61
N LEU A 18 -5.67 -33.35 -8.00
CA LEU A 18 -6.94 -33.31 -8.71
C LEU A 18 -7.97 -32.44 -7.99
N TYR A 19 -8.75 -31.73 -8.79
CA TYR A 19 -9.90 -30.92 -8.45
C TYR A 19 -10.88 -31.66 -7.52
N ASP A 20 -11.08 -31.09 -6.33
CA ASP A 20 -12.30 -31.34 -5.55
C ASP A 20 -13.22 -30.11 -5.66
N THR A 21 -14.30 -30.31 -6.46
CA THR A 21 -15.29 -29.25 -6.80
C THR A 21 -16.44 -29.20 -5.79
N GLY A 22 -16.22 -29.50 -4.52
CA GLY A 22 -17.24 -29.73 -3.51
C GLY A 22 -17.40 -28.72 -2.37
N ARG A 23 -16.95 -27.46 -2.47
CA ARG A 23 -17.30 -26.45 -1.45
C ARG A 23 -18.25 -25.39 -2.00
N LYS A 24 -19.55 -25.58 -1.71
CA LYS A 24 -20.58 -24.55 -1.90
C LYS A 24 -20.20 -23.29 -1.14
N ASN A 25 -20.01 -22.19 -1.89
CA ASN A 25 -19.79 -20.84 -1.39
C ASN A 25 -21.01 -20.37 -0.60
N THR A 26 -20.98 -20.44 0.73
CA THR A 26 -22.03 -19.96 1.64
C THR A 26 -21.94 -18.46 1.94
N TYR A 27 -21.32 -17.65 1.08
CA TYR A 27 -21.12 -16.20 1.29
C TYR A 27 -22.00 -15.31 0.42
N SER A 28 -23.22 -15.76 0.04
CA SER A 28 -24.12 -14.98 -0.83
C SER A 28 -24.95 -13.89 -0.12
N ASN A 29 -24.80 -13.65 1.19
CA ASN A 29 -25.70 -12.75 1.94
C ASN A 29 -25.00 -11.62 2.70
N LEU A 30 -23.91 -11.04 2.20
CA LEU A 30 -23.51 -9.71 2.61
C LEU A 30 -24.19 -8.71 1.67
N LYS A 31 -25.32 -8.15 2.11
CA LYS A 31 -26.00 -7.05 1.43
C LYS A 31 -24.97 -5.98 1.08
N SER A 32 -24.66 -5.84 -0.20
CA SER A 32 -23.91 -4.72 -0.72
C SER A 32 -24.67 -3.45 -0.36
N SER A 33 -24.13 -2.71 0.60
CA SER A 33 -24.66 -1.40 0.95
C SER A 33 -24.74 -0.57 -0.32
N SER A 34 -25.92 -0.08 -0.69
CA SER A 34 -26.25 0.71 -1.87
C SER A 34 -25.51 2.08 -1.94
N TYR A 35 -24.63 2.34 -1.01
CA TYR A 35 -23.88 3.61 -0.86
C TYR A 35 -22.70 3.79 -1.82
N VAL A 36 -22.23 2.74 -2.49
CA VAL A 36 -20.96 2.77 -3.25
C VAL A 36 -21.13 3.16 -4.73
N SER A 37 -22.36 3.22 -5.24
CA SER A 37 -22.64 3.38 -6.68
C SER A 37 -22.62 4.84 -7.21
N ARG A 38 -22.34 5.84 -6.37
CA ARG A 38 -22.42 7.26 -6.75
C ARG A 38 -21.07 8.01 -6.76
N ASP A 39 -19.95 7.33 -6.70
CA ASP A 39 -18.63 7.96 -6.77
C ASP A 39 -18.32 8.43 -8.19
N VAL A 40 -18.24 9.74 -8.40
CA VAL A 40 -17.95 10.35 -9.69
C VAL A 40 -16.58 9.87 -10.21
N ASN A 41 -15.60 9.76 -9.34
CA ASN A 41 -14.23 9.37 -9.66
C ASN A 41 -14.04 7.85 -9.83
N LEU A 42 -14.98 7.04 -9.32
CA LEU A 42 -14.98 5.58 -9.42
C LEU A 42 -16.15 5.04 -10.25
N ARG A 43 -16.82 5.90 -11.05
CA ARG A 43 -17.94 5.46 -11.92
C ARG A 43 -17.48 4.37 -12.86
N GLY A 44 -18.19 3.23 -12.83
CA GLY A 44 -17.87 2.06 -13.65
C GLY A 44 -16.68 1.23 -13.16
N ALA A 45 -15.92 1.68 -12.14
CA ALA A 45 -14.85 0.88 -11.56
C ALA A 45 -15.42 -0.25 -10.70
N SER A 46 -15.06 -1.49 -11.05
CA SER A 46 -15.49 -2.72 -10.37
C SER A 46 -14.32 -3.63 -10.08
N PHE A 47 -14.46 -4.48 -9.06
CA PHE A 47 -13.47 -5.48 -8.71
C PHE A 47 -13.58 -6.67 -9.67
N THR A 48 -12.54 -6.95 -10.44
CA THR A 48 -12.43 -8.16 -11.28
C THR A 48 -11.77 -9.31 -10.51
N ILE A 49 -10.90 -8.99 -9.54
CA ILE A 49 -10.41 -9.91 -8.51
C ILE A 49 -10.66 -9.23 -7.17
N ARG A 50 -11.27 -9.96 -6.24
CA ARG A 50 -11.67 -9.44 -4.94
C ARG A 50 -11.32 -10.44 -3.83
N ASN A 51 -10.06 -10.44 -3.41
CA ASN A 51 -9.70 -11.13 -2.19
C ASN A 51 -10.20 -10.34 -0.97
N LEU A 52 -10.68 -11.03 0.03
CA LEU A 52 -11.25 -10.42 1.23
C LEU A 52 -10.16 -10.23 2.29
N CYS A 53 -10.36 -9.25 3.16
CA CYS A 53 -9.56 -9.12 4.38
C CYS A 53 -9.71 -10.41 5.22
N LYS A 54 -8.60 -11.03 5.60
CA LYS A 54 -8.57 -12.38 6.22
C LYS A 54 -9.16 -12.43 7.66
N VAL A 55 -10.01 -11.49 8.03
CA VAL A 55 -10.72 -11.48 9.33
C VAL A 55 -12.06 -12.18 9.17
N THR A 56 -12.09 -13.49 9.27
CA THR A 56 -13.31 -14.29 9.01
C THR A 56 -13.86 -15.03 10.23
N GLN A 57 -13.19 -14.98 11.39
CA GLN A 57 -13.67 -15.68 12.60
C GLN A 57 -14.09 -14.67 13.68
N LYS A 58 -15.18 -14.98 14.40
CA LYS A 58 -15.73 -14.15 15.50
C LYS A 58 -14.71 -13.77 16.60
N ASN A 59 -13.63 -14.53 16.73
CA ASN A 59 -12.56 -14.32 17.72
C ASN A 59 -11.22 -13.92 17.11
N ALA A 60 -11.16 -13.58 15.81
CA ALA A 60 -9.91 -13.15 15.18
C ALA A 60 -9.51 -11.76 15.70
N LYS A 61 -8.23 -11.60 16.05
CA LYS A 61 -7.67 -10.28 16.42
C LYS A 61 -8.00 -9.28 15.29
N LYS A 62 -8.47 -8.09 15.66
CA LYS A 62 -8.69 -7.00 14.71
C LYS A 62 -7.40 -6.67 13.97
N VAL A 63 -7.51 -6.32 12.69
CA VAL A 63 -6.35 -5.85 11.93
C VAL A 63 -5.87 -4.54 12.52
N PHE A 64 -4.61 -4.49 12.92
CA PHE A 64 -4.00 -3.26 13.39
C PHE A 64 -3.54 -2.39 12.21
N LEU A 65 -2.87 -3.00 11.23
CA LEU A 65 -2.40 -2.32 10.03
C LEU A 65 -2.81 -3.11 8.78
N MET A 66 -3.52 -2.45 7.86
CA MET A 66 -3.78 -2.95 6.52
C MET A 66 -2.86 -2.25 5.52
N VAL A 67 -1.99 -3.00 4.85
CA VAL A 67 -1.10 -2.47 3.80
C VAL A 67 -1.73 -2.71 2.43
N VAL A 68 -2.00 -1.63 1.70
CA VAL A 68 -2.43 -1.63 0.30
C VAL A 68 -1.23 -1.26 -0.55
N MET A 69 -0.59 -2.27 -1.15
CA MET A 69 0.58 -2.06 -1.99
C MET A 69 0.18 -1.87 -3.45
N ILE A 70 0.51 -0.73 -3.99
CA ILE A 70 0.25 -0.38 -5.39
C ILE A 70 1.27 -1.10 -6.26
N SER A 71 0.83 -1.95 -7.17
CA SER A 71 1.73 -2.73 -8.03
C SER A 71 1.26 -2.73 -9.47
N ALA A 72 2.19 -2.59 -10.42
CA ALA A 72 1.83 -2.67 -11.83
C ALA A 72 1.52 -4.12 -12.25
N PRO A 73 0.66 -4.33 -13.28
CA PRO A 73 0.31 -5.65 -13.78
C PRO A 73 1.51 -6.55 -14.08
N MET A 74 2.58 -5.99 -14.63
CA MET A 74 3.78 -6.73 -15.02
C MET A 74 4.73 -7.10 -13.87
N ASN A 75 4.58 -6.48 -12.69
CA ASN A 75 5.53 -6.58 -11.57
C ASN A 75 5.40 -7.89 -10.77
N PHE A 76 5.35 -9.05 -11.45
CA PHE A 76 5.25 -10.37 -10.81
C PHE A 76 6.42 -10.67 -9.88
N GLU A 77 7.65 -10.43 -10.35
CA GLU A 77 8.85 -10.67 -9.54
C GLU A 77 8.89 -9.71 -8.36
N GLN A 78 8.53 -8.44 -8.55
CA GLN A 78 8.44 -7.48 -7.47
C GLN A 78 7.48 -7.97 -6.37
N ARG A 79 6.25 -8.35 -6.76
CA ARG A 79 5.27 -8.90 -5.80
C ARG A 79 5.77 -10.18 -5.13
N LYS A 80 6.44 -11.06 -5.86
CA LYS A 80 7.03 -12.28 -5.31
C LYS A 80 8.10 -11.97 -4.27
N LEU A 81 9.02 -11.06 -4.58
CA LEU A 81 10.10 -10.66 -3.68
C LEU A 81 9.57 -9.91 -2.46
N GLN A 82 8.58 -9.04 -2.64
CA GLN A 82 7.87 -8.40 -1.52
C GLN A 82 7.26 -9.43 -0.57
N ARG A 83 6.59 -10.48 -1.08
CA ARG A 83 6.02 -11.55 -0.25
C ARG A 83 7.06 -12.34 0.51
N LEU A 84 8.20 -12.63 -0.14
CA LEU A 84 9.24 -13.47 0.44
C LEU A 84 10.03 -12.76 1.52
N TYR A 85 10.28 -11.47 1.34
CA TYR A 85 11.27 -10.76 2.14
C TYR A 85 10.69 -9.61 2.96
N CYS A 86 10.03 -8.65 2.31
CA CYS A 86 9.62 -7.42 2.96
C CYS A 86 8.26 -7.54 3.67
N LEU A 87 7.33 -8.29 3.10
CA LEU A 87 5.96 -8.44 3.61
C LEU A 87 5.72 -9.79 4.32
N ASN A 88 6.75 -10.56 4.61
CA ASN A 88 6.62 -11.86 5.28
C ASN A 88 6.40 -11.73 6.79
N VAL A 89 5.58 -10.78 7.19
CA VAL A 89 5.26 -10.49 8.59
C VAL A 89 3.75 -10.37 8.71
N SER A 90 3.13 -11.16 9.57
CA SER A 90 1.68 -11.13 9.84
C SER A 90 1.30 -10.54 11.19
N GLU A 91 2.24 -10.48 12.14
CA GLU A 91 2.03 -9.93 13.48
C GLU A 91 3.35 -9.42 14.07
N ILE A 92 3.32 -8.25 14.74
CA ILE A 92 4.41 -7.72 15.57
C ILE A 92 3.82 -7.22 16.88
N SER A 93 4.42 -7.59 18.00
CA SER A 93 4.01 -7.17 19.35
C SER A 93 2.50 -7.34 19.58
N GLY A 94 1.93 -8.46 19.13
CA GLY A 94 0.49 -8.74 19.24
C GLY A 94 -0.40 -7.92 18.30
N LYS A 95 0.17 -7.14 17.38
CA LYS A 95 -0.53 -6.31 16.39
C LYS A 95 -0.57 -7.04 15.04
N ARG A 96 -1.76 -7.39 14.61
CA ARG A 96 -1.97 -8.09 13.34
C ARG A 96 -1.80 -7.16 12.15
N ILE A 97 -1.04 -7.62 11.15
CA ILE A 97 -0.76 -6.94 9.90
C ILE A 97 -1.37 -7.76 8.75
N GLU A 98 -2.16 -7.10 7.92
CA GLU A 98 -2.68 -7.65 6.68
C GLU A 98 -2.13 -6.86 5.49
N ARG A 99 -2.05 -7.52 4.34
CA ARG A 99 -1.49 -6.92 3.13
C ARG A 99 -2.17 -7.41 1.88
N LEU A 100 -2.21 -6.58 0.86
CA LEU A 100 -2.62 -6.93 -0.49
C LEU A 100 -1.86 -6.12 -1.53
N PHE A 101 -1.83 -6.65 -2.74
CA PHE A 101 -1.38 -5.93 -3.93
C PHE A 101 -2.59 -5.44 -4.72
N LEU A 102 -2.59 -4.15 -5.02
CA LEU A 102 -3.61 -3.51 -5.83
C LEU A 102 -3.12 -3.35 -7.27
N VAL A 103 -3.85 -3.92 -8.21
CA VAL A 103 -3.51 -3.96 -9.63
C VAL A 103 -4.69 -3.47 -10.46
N GLY A 104 -4.45 -2.73 -11.52
CA GLY A 104 -5.47 -2.42 -12.52
C GLY A 104 -5.48 -3.41 -13.70
N ASN A 105 -6.35 -3.17 -14.66
CA ASN A 105 -6.40 -3.93 -15.91
C ASN A 105 -5.24 -3.54 -16.83
N SER A 106 -4.46 -4.51 -17.28
CA SER A 106 -3.32 -4.29 -18.18
C SER A 106 -3.69 -3.95 -19.63
N GLY A 107 -4.94 -4.16 -20.03
CA GLY A 107 -5.36 -4.16 -21.43
C GLY A 107 -4.96 -5.42 -22.21
N ASN A 108 -4.14 -6.31 -21.63
CA ASN A 108 -3.69 -7.56 -22.25
C ASN A 108 -4.36 -8.75 -21.53
N SER A 109 -5.14 -9.55 -22.29
CA SER A 109 -5.90 -10.67 -21.73
C SER A 109 -5.02 -11.78 -21.15
N SER A 110 -3.89 -12.10 -21.79
CA SER A 110 -2.94 -13.10 -21.31
C SER A 110 -2.29 -12.68 -19.99
N LEU A 111 -1.90 -11.38 -19.88
CA LEU A 111 -1.34 -10.84 -18.65
C LEU A 111 -2.37 -10.82 -17.53
N ASN A 112 -3.60 -10.42 -17.80
CA ASN A 112 -4.69 -10.43 -16.84
C ASN A 112 -5.02 -11.86 -16.37
N LYS A 113 -4.92 -12.86 -17.26
CA LYS A 113 -5.06 -14.29 -16.90
C LYS A 113 -3.98 -14.71 -15.90
N ARG A 114 -2.71 -14.40 -16.16
CA ARG A 114 -1.60 -14.68 -15.23
C ARG A 114 -1.80 -14.03 -13.86
N ILE A 115 -2.31 -12.79 -13.80
CA ILE A 115 -2.64 -12.14 -12.52
C ILE A 115 -3.74 -12.89 -11.77
N LYS A 116 -4.75 -13.43 -12.48
CA LYS A 116 -5.78 -14.26 -11.87
C LYS A 116 -5.20 -15.56 -11.30
N GLU A 117 -4.30 -16.21 -12.03
CA GLU A 117 -3.59 -17.41 -11.57
C GLU A 117 -2.74 -17.11 -10.33
N GLU A 118 -1.98 -16.01 -10.34
CA GLU A 118 -1.24 -15.51 -9.17
C GLU A 118 -2.18 -15.27 -7.97
N SER A 119 -3.33 -14.66 -8.20
CA SER A 119 -4.33 -14.40 -7.15
C SER A 119 -4.91 -15.67 -6.54
N ILE A 120 -5.08 -16.75 -7.32
CA ILE A 120 -5.56 -18.04 -6.82
C ILE A 120 -4.53 -18.64 -5.85
N ILE A 121 -3.24 -18.51 -6.17
CA ILE A 121 -2.15 -19.06 -5.36
C ILE A 121 -1.97 -18.30 -4.05
N TYR A 122 -1.89 -16.99 -4.12
CA TYR A 122 -1.46 -16.16 -2.97
C TYR A 122 -2.62 -15.54 -2.19
N GLN A 123 -3.81 -15.40 -2.78
CA GLN A 123 -5.01 -14.83 -2.14
C GLN A 123 -4.78 -13.43 -1.55
N ASP A 124 -3.94 -12.61 -2.21
CA ASP A 124 -3.52 -11.29 -1.75
C ASP A 124 -3.56 -10.21 -2.84
N ILE A 125 -4.25 -10.48 -3.96
CA ILE A 125 -4.41 -9.53 -5.06
C ILE A 125 -5.83 -8.99 -5.10
N VAL A 126 -5.95 -7.68 -5.24
CA VAL A 126 -7.19 -6.99 -5.62
C VAL A 126 -6.96 -6.35 -6.98
N MET A 127 -7.85 -6.63 -7.94
CA MET A 127 -7.74 -6.09 -9.30
C MET A 127 -9.01 -5.32 -9.68
N GLY A 128 -8.80 -4.13 -10.24
CA GLY A 128 -9.86 -3.30 -10.82
C GLY A 128 -9.98 -3.48 -12.33
N ASN A 129 -11.17 -3.14 -12.88
CA ASN A 129 -11.41 -3.12 -14.33
C ASN A 129 -10.87 -1.85 -15.02
N PHE A 130 -10.37 -0.85 -14.27
CA PHE A 130 -9.75 0.35 -14.85
C PHE A 130 -8.39 0.05 -15.47
N HIS A 131 -8.02 0.81 -16.50
CA HIS A 131 -6.71 0.68 -17.14
C HIS A 131 -5.59 1.09 -16.18
N ASP A 132 -4.63 0.17 -15.94
CA ASP A 132 -3.47 0.41 -15.10
C ASP A 132 -2.45 1.30 -15.83
N SER A 133 -2.24 2.48 -15.29
CA SER A 133 -1.24 3.41 -15.81
C SER A 133 -0.81 4.39 -14.72
N TYR A 134 0.37 4.98 -14.88
CA TYR A 134 0.89 6.01 -13.98
C TYR A 134 -0.08 7.21 -13.84
N ARG A 135 -0.77 7.57 -14.92
CA ARG A 135 -1.74 8.66 -14.95
C ARG A 135 -3.07 8.33 -14.27
N ASN A 136 -3.31 7.08 -13.95
CA ASN A 136 -4.50 6.60 -13.25
C ASN A 136 -4.22 6.25 -11.77
N LEU A 137 -3.07 6.67 -11.21
CA LEU A 137 -2.73 6.37 -9.81
C LEU A 137 -3.74 6.96 -8.81
N SER A 138 -4.26 8.17 -9.06
CA SER A 138 -5.32 8.76 -8.22
C SER A 138 -6.56 7.88 -8.16
N LEU A 139 -7.00 7.37 -9.31
CA LEU A 139 -8.11 6.41 -9.40
C LEU A 139 -7.76 5.10 -8.68
N LYS A 140 -6.56 4.59 -8.91
CA LYS A 140 -6.07 3.34 -8.33
C LYS A 140 -6.03 3.41 -6.80
N THR A 141 -5.50 4.49 -6.24
CA THR A 141 -5.48 4.72 -4.79
C THR A 141 -6.89 4.80 -4.21
N LEU A 142 -7.78 5.59 -4.80
CA LEU A 142 -9.19 5.63 -4.37
C LEU A 142 -9.85 4.25 -4.42
N PHE A 143 -9.52 3.43 -5.43
CA PHE A 143 -10.03 2.08 -5.55
C PHE A 143 -9.52 1.16 -4.43
N GLY A 144 -8.25 1.30 -4.03
CA GLY A 144 -7.67 0.62 -2.86
C GLY A 144 -8.32 1.06 -1.54
N LEU A 145 -8.52 2.37 -1.36
CA LEU A 145 -9.23 2.92 -0.19
C LEU A 145 -10.69 2.44 -0.13
N ARG A 146 -11.35 2.31 -1.30
CA ARG A 146 -12.69 1.72 -1.39
C ARG A 146 -12.69 0.27 -0.92
N TRP A 147 -11.71 -0.52 -1.36
CA TRP A 147 -11.57 -1.90 -0.92
C TRP A 147 -11.35 -1.97 0.60
N ALA A 148 -10.42 -1.18 1.15
CA ALA A 148 -10.15 -1.14 2.58
C ALA A 148 -11.40 -0.74 3.39
N SER A 149 -12.12 0.28 2.96
CA SER A 149 -13.36 0.74 3.59
C SER A 149 -14.49 -0.30 3.57
N MET A 150 -14.56 -1.14 2.52
CA MET A 150 -15.64 -2.13 2.36
C MET A 150 -15.33 -3.47 3.03
N TYR A 151 -14.09 -3.92 2.96
CA TYR A 151 -13.73 -5.30 3.29
C TYR A 151 -12.77 -5.40 4.49
N CYS A 152 -12.13 -4.30 4.89
CA CYS A 152 -11.24 -4.25 6.04
C CYS A 152 -11.50 -3.01 6.93
N SER A 153 -12.74 -2.60 7.03
CA SER A 153 -13.17 -1.38 7.77
C SER A 153 -12.85 -1.37 9.27
N GLN A 154 -12.52 -2.54 9.83
CA GLN A 154 -12.11 -2.67 11.22
C GLN A 154 -10.61 -2.50 11.43
N ALA A 155 -9.82 -2.27 10.38
CA ALA A 155 -8.40 -1.96 10.51
C ALA A 155 -8.21 -0.64 11.27
N HIS A 156 -7.29 -0.60 12.23
CA HIS A 156 -6.99 0.63 12.97
C HIS A 156 -6.27 1.63 12.07
N TYR A 157 -5.39 1.14 11.21
CA TYR A 157 -4.65 1.95 10.25
C TYR A 157 -4.65 1.31 8.87
N VAL A 158 -4.62 2.14 7.83
CA VAL A 158 -4.45 1.75 6.44
C VAL A 158 -3.20 2.45 5.90
N MET A 159 -2.29 1.68 5.35
CA MET A 159 -1.09 2.17 4.67
C MET A 159 -1.26 2.02 3.17
N LYS A 160 -0.97 3.07 2.40
CA LYS A 160 -0.67 2.99 0.97
C LYS A 160 0.85 2.92 0.82
N ALA A 161 1.33 2.00 0.03
CA ALA A 161 2.74 1.95 -0.35
C ALA A 161 2.90 1.53 -1.82
N ASP A 162 3.97 1.95 -2.47
CA ASP A 162 4.36 1.46 -3.80
C ASP A 162 5.18 0.18 -3.67
N ASP A 163 5.21 -0.67 -4.71
CA ASP A 163 5.91 -1.97 -4.67
C ASP A 163 7.44 -1.86 -4.77
N ASP A 164 7.96 -0.64 -4.92
CA ASP A 164 9.37 -0.25 -4.82
C ASP A 164 9.71 0.44 -3.49
N THR A 165 8.86 0.26 -2.47
CA THR A 165 9.07 0.78 -1.12
C THR A 165 9.39 -0.35 -0.13
N PHE A 166 10.49 -0.19 0.62
CA PHE A 166 10.80 -0.99 1.79
C PHE A 166 9.94 -0.55 2.97
N ILE A 167 9.37 -1.49 3.71
CA ILE A 167 8.59 -1.23 4.93
C ILE A 167 9.27 -1.96 6.10
N ASN A 168 9.70 -1.18 7.10
CA ASN A 168 10.15 -1.74 8.36
C ASN A 168 8.99 -1.74 9.37
N PHE A 169 8.40 -2.90 9.55
CA PHE A 169 7.19 -3.02 10.35
C PHE A 169 7.42 -2.75 11.84
N LYS A 170 8.61 -3.02 12.39
CA LYS A 170 8.84 -2.85 13.83
C LYS A 170 8.73 -1.37 14.25
N PRO A 171 9.56 -0.44 13.75
CA PRO A 171 9.41 0.98 14.08
C PRO A 171 8.07 1.55 13.62
N LEU A 172 7.50 1.06 12.52
CA LEU A 172 6.18 1.48 12.05
C LEU A 172 5.08 1.14 13.07
N ILE A 173 5.03 -0.10 13.55
CA ILE A 173 4.04 -0.55 14.55
C ILE A 173 4.23 0.18 15.88
N ASP A 174 5.48 0.39 16.31
CA ASP A 174 5.79 1.12 17.54
C ASP A 174 5.32 2.58 17.45
N THR A 175 5.52 3.23 16.30
CA THR A 175 5.03 4.60 16.02
C THR A 175 3.50 4.64 16.02
N LEU A 176 2.84 3.77 15.26
CA LEU A 176 1.39 3.74 15.14
C LEU A 176 0.69 3.36 16.45
N SER A 177 1.34 2.60 17.33
CA SER A 177 0.77 2.24 18.64
C SER A 177 0.55 3.46 19.54
N ARG A 178 1.29 4.55 19.31
CA ARG A 178 1.20 5.83 20.02
C ARG A 178 0.46 6.93 19.24
N SER A 179 0.05 6.63 18.00
CA SER A 179 -0.59 7.61 17.11
C SER A 179 -2.10 7.68 17.32
N PRO A 180 -2.74 8.82 16.95
CA PRO A 180 -4.19 8.95 16.95
C PRO A 180 -4.87 7.90 16.08
N LYS A 181 -6.06 7.44 16.49
CA LYS A 181 -6.82 6.41 15.79
C LYS A 181 -7.88 6.96 14.84
N GLU A 182 -8.07 8.27 14.83
CA GLU A 182 -9.04 8.98 14.01
C GLU A 182 -8.44 10.28 13.46
N ASN A 183 -8.86 10.68 12.26
CA ASN A 183 -8.45 11.93 11.59
C ASN A 183 -6.92 12.08 11.51
N PHE A 184 -6.20 10.98 11.38
CA PHE A 184 -4.75 10.95 11.40
C PHE A 184 -4.20 10.42 10.08
N ILE A 185 -3.24 11.15 9.51
CA ILE A 185 -2.47 10.70 8.35
C ILE A 185 -1.05 11.22 8.47
N THR A 186 -0.07 10.36 8.17
CA THR A 186 1.35 10.67 8.34
C THR A 186 2.21 9.99 7.27
N GLY A 187 3.34 10.59 6.95
CA GLY A 187 4.31 10.14 5.97
C GLY A 187 5.41 11.18 5.80
N HIS A 188 6.07 11.21 4.64
CA HIS A 188 7.00 12.28 4.27
C HIS A 188 6.22 13.47 3.72
N LEU A 189 6.21 14.59 4.44
CA LEU A 189 5.40 15.78 4.12
C LEU A 189 6.09 16.68 3.10
N CYS A 190 5.34 17.15 2.11
CA CYS A 190 5.71 18.26 1.26
C CYS A 190 4.93 19.50 1.64
N THR A 191 5.65 20.52 2.12
CA THR A 191 5.12 21.85 2.43
C THR A 191 5.73 22.86 1.47
N GLY A 192 4.91 23.74 0.91
CA GLY A 192 5.36 24.76 -0.05
C GLY A 192 5.86 24.21 -1.40
N CYS A 193 5.44 22.99 -1.76
CA CYS A 193 5.79 22.39 -3.04
C CYS A 193 5.06 23.08 -4.18
N LYS A 194 5.80 23.41 -5.25
CA LYS A 194 5.28 24.09 -6.44
C LYS A 194 4.97 23.09 -7.57
N PRO A 195 3.94 23.37 -8.39
CA PRO A 195 3.75 22.67 -9.63
C PRO A 195 4.97 22.78 -10.53
N VAL A 196 5.42 21.68 -11.10
CA VAL A 196 6.52 21.68 -12.06
C VAL A 196 6.02 22.23 -13.40
N ARG A 197 6.54 23.39 -13.81
CA ARG A 197 6.13 24.11 -15.02
C ARG A 197 6.99 23.81 -16.25
N ASN A 198 8.05 23.03 -16.11
CA ASN A 198 8.86 22.55 -17.23
C ASN A 198 8.16 21.39 -17.95
N ILE A 199 7.78 21.59 -19.22
CA ILE A 199 7.02 20.63 -20.04
C ILE A 199 7.77 19.31 -20.30
N THR A 200 9.09 19.29 -20.20
CA THR A 200 9.90 18.08 -20.41
C THR A 200 9.99 17.22 -19.13
N ASN A 201 9.54 17.74 -18.01
CA ASN A 201 9.60 17.02 -16.75
C ASN A 201 8.45 16.02 -16.63
N LYS A 202 8.73 14.85 -16.03
CA LYS A 202 7.75 13.79 -15.77
C LYS A 202 6.53 14.30 -15.01
N TRP A 203 6.73 15.24 -14.08
CA TRP A 203 5.69 15.81 -13.21
C TRP A 203 5.16 17.16 -13.69
N TYR A 204 5.31 17.46 -14.98
CA TYR A 204 4.78 18.68 -15.56
C TYR A 204 3.29 18.86 -15.27
N THR A 205 2.94 20.05 -14.80
CA THR A 205 1.55 20.49 -14.56
C THR A 205 1.35 21.85 -15.18
N SER A 206 0.43 21.96 -16.15
CA SER A 206 0.11 23.25 -16.77
C SER A 206 -0.64 24.18 -15.81
N GLU A 207 -0.58 25.48 -16.05
CA GLU A 207 -1.35 26.48 -15.29
C GLU A 207 -2.86 26.26 -15.42
N GLU A 208 -3.32 25.81 -16.60
CA GLU A 208 -4.70 25.44 -16.84
C GLU A 208 -5.16 24.29 -15.92
N LYS A 209 -4.29 23.30 -15.70
CA LYS A 209 -4.61 22.15 -14.80
C LYS A 209 -4.54 22.51 -13.33
N TYR A 210 -3.64 23.38 -12.95
CA TYR A 210 -3.48 23.86 -11.59
C TYR A 210 -2.94 25.31 -11.62
N PRO A 211 -3.81 26.33 -11.43
CA PRO A 211 -3.41 27.73 -11.49
C PRO A 211 -2.67 28.22 -10.24
N GLY A 212 -2.70 27.48 -9.15
CA GLY A 212 -2.05 27.86 -7.89
C GLY A 212 -0.52 27.86 -7.97
N GLU A 213 0.10 28.75 -7.23
CA GLU A 213 1.56 28.81 -7.11
C GLU A 213 2.13 27.65 -6.30
N PHE A 214 1.40 27.19 -5.28
CA PHE A 214 1.77 26.08 -4.41
C PHE A 214 0.66 25.04 -4.39
N TYR A 215 1.06 23.77 -4.28
CA TYR A 215 0.12 22.71 -3.92
C TYR A 215 -0.30 22.81 -2.46
N PRO A 216 -1.48 22.30 -2.07
CA PRO A 216 -1.77 22.07 -0.65
C PRO A 216 -0.72 21.13 -0.06
N GLU A 217 -0.59 21.12 1.26
CA GLU A 217 0.29 20.16 1.93
C GLU A 217 -0.14 18.71 1.58
N TYR A 218 0.83 17.89 1.20
CA TYR A 218 0.59 16.50 0.86
C TYR A 218 1.72 15.58 1.33
N LEU A 219 1.47 14.30 1.40
CA LEU A 219 2.48 13.29 1.71
C LEU A 219 2.96 12.66 0.42
N PHE A 220 4.27 12.45 0.29
CA PHE A 220 4.84 11.78 -0.88
C PHE A 220 4.21 10.41 -1.12
N GLY A 221 3.89 10.13 -2.39
CA GLY A 221 3.10 8.97 -2.80
C GLY A 221 3.75 7.62 -2.54
N ALA A 222 5.08 7.55 -2.35
CA ALA A 222 5.78 6.29 -2.14
C ALA A 222 5.24 5.49 -0.95
N ALA A 223 4.98 6.16 0.19
CA ALA A 223 4.33 5.56 1.35
C ALA A 223 3.70 6.58 2.30
N TYR A 224 2.50 6.31 2.77
CA TYR A 224 1.86 7.03 3.88
C TYR A 224 0.86 6.14 4.61
N VAL A 225 0.60 6.47 5.87
CA VAL A 225 -0.35 5.74 6.71
C VAL A 225 -1.43 6.66 7.22
N MET A 226 -2.66 6.18 7.21
CA MET A 226 -3.82 6.90 7.73
C MET A 226 -4.59 6.05 8.75
N SER A 227 -5.32 6.70 9.65
CA SER A 227 -6.28 6.04 10.54
C SER A 227 -7.43 5.38 9.75
N GLY A 228 -8.00 4.31 10.29
CA GLY A 228 -8.97 3.46 9.61
C GLY A 228 -10.30 4.13 9.23
N ASP A 229 -10.59 5.31 9.77
CA ASP A 229 -11.75 6.14 9.41
C ASP A 229 -11.54 6.96 8.13
N LEU A 230 -10.28 7.31 7.79
CA LEU A 230 -9.96 8.20 6.66
C LEU A 230 -10.27 7.62 5.28
N PRO A 231 -10.07 6.34 4.97
CA PRO A 231 -10.42 5.79 3.66
C PRO A 231 -11.84 6.17 3.24
N ARG A 232 -12.81 6.03 4.13
CA ARG A 232 -14.21 6.39 3.86
C ARG A 232 -14.41 7.90 3.71
N LYS A 233 -13.77 8.72 4.55
CA LYS A 233 -13.87 10.19 4.48
C LYS A 233 -13.29 10.71 3.18
N ILE A 234 -12.12 10.21 2.78
CA ILE A 234 -11.46 10.55 1.51
C ILE A 234 -12.37 10.19 0.31
N LEU A 235 -12.95 8.99 0.30
CA LEU A 235 -13.86 8.57 -0.76
C LEU A 235 -15.11 9.45 -0.85
N LEU A 236 -15.68 9.87 0.27
CA LEU A 236 -16.84 10.76 0.28
C LEU A 236 -16.47 12.13 -0.26
N MET A 237 -15.34 12.70 0.15
CA MET A 237 -14.88 14.02 -0.29
C MET A 237 -14.41 14.00 -1.75
N SER A 238 -13.86 12.88 -2.25
CA SER A 238 -13.45 12.75 -3.64
C SER A 238 -14.58 12.96 -4.64
N ARG A 239 -15.85 12.78 -4.23
CA ARG A 239 -17.03 13.02 -5.08
C ARG A 239 -17.19 14.48 -5.50
N SER A 240 -16.75 15.41 -4.66
CA SER A 240 -16.79 16.85 -4.90
C SER A 240 -15.41 17.45 -5.22
N THR A 241 -14.38 16.62 -5.30
CA THR A 241 -13.01 17.04 -5.67
C THR A 241 -12.68 16.52 -7.06
N PRO A 242 -12.49 17.40 -8.06
CA PRO A 242 -12.11 16.96 -9.41
C PRO A 242 -10.85 16.08 -9.38
N PRO A 243 -10.80 15.01 -10.19
CA PRO A 243 -9.62 14.16 -10.28
C PRO A 243 -8.38 14.98 -10.65
N PHE A 244 -7.26 14.69 -10.00
CA PHE A 244 -5.99 15.31 -10.28
C PHE A 244 -4.96 14.29 -10.75
N LEU A 245 -3.99 14.77 -11.51
CA LEU A 245 -3.03 13.93 -12.22
C LEU A 245 -2.06 13.21 -11.28
N TRP A 246 -1.63 13.91 -10.22
CA TRP A 246 -0.68 13.41 -9.23
C TRP A 246 -1.45 12.89 -8.03
N GLU A 247 -1.27 11.61 -7.73
CA GLU A 247 -2.03 10.89 -6.71
C GLU A 247 -1.88 11.50 -5.32
N ASP A 248 -0.66 11.78 -4.94
CA ASP A 248 -0.28 12.33 -3.64
C ASP A 248 -0.80 13.76 -3.43
N VAL A 249 -0.64 14.62 -4.43
CA VAL A 249 -1.24 15.97 -4.45
C VAL A 249 -2.77 15.88 -4.39
N TYR A 250 -3.38 14.92 -5.11
CA TYR A 250 -4.83 14.74 -5.10
C TYR A 250 -5.36 14.36 -3.72
N ILE A 251 -4.67 13.48 -3.01
CA ILE A 251 -4.99 13.17 -1.61
C ILE A 251 -4.82 14.42 -0.73
N GLY A 252 -3.75 15.21 -0.93
CA GLY A 252 -3.55 16.51 -0.25
C GLY A 252 -4.72 17.48 -0.45
N MET A 253 -5.19 17.63 -1.70
CA MET A 253 -6.38 18.46 -2.04
C MET A 253 -7.65 17.97 -1.32
N ILE A 254 -7.81 16.67 -1.17
CA ILE A 254 -8.95 16.08 -0.43
C ILE A 254 -8.82 16.33 1.06
N LEU A 255 -7.61 16.18 1.63
CA LEU A 255 -7.35 16.44 3.05
C LEU A 255 -7.60 17.91 3.40
N GLU A 256 -7.15 18.84 2.57
CA GLU A 256 -7.42 20.28 2.73
C GLU A 256 -8.93 20.56 2.80
N LYS A 257 -9.73 19.98 1.89
CA LYS A 257 -11.20 20.12 1.91
C LYS A 257 -11.87 19.46 3.12
N LEU A 258 -11.24 18.43 3.69
CA LEU A 258 -11.69 17.80 4.94
C LEU A 258 -11.28 18.62 6.18
N GLY A 259 -10.47 19.67 6.02
CA GLY A 259 -9.90 20.44 7.13
C GLY A 259 -8.85 19.65 7.93
N LEU A 260 -8.23 18.63 7.29
CA LEU A 260 -7.23 17.78 7.91
C LEU A 260 -5.83 18.13 7.41
N LYS A 261 -4.87 18.20 8.34
CA LYS A 261 -3.47 18.42 8.01
C LYS A 261 -2.70 17.10 8.02
N PRO A 262 -1.98 16.76 6.95
CA PRO A 262 -1.05 15.67 6.96
C PRO A 262 0.13 15.96 7.90
N LEU A 263 0.66 14.95 8.57
CA LEU A 263 1.71 15.11 9.57
C LEU A 263 3.04 14.58 9.03
N GLN A 264 4.09 15.42 9.17
CA GLN A 264 5.46 14.98 8.92
C GLN A 264 5.85 13.87 9.89
N ASN A 265 6.45 12.84 9.35
CA ASN A 265 7.08 11.80 10.15
C ASN A 265 8.46 11.47 9.56
N PRO A 266 9.54 11.77 10.28
CA PRO A 266 10.90 11.58 9.77
C PRO A 266 11.29 10.12 9.54
N CYS A 267 10.52 9.14 10.08
CA CYS A 267 10.78 7.75 9.78
C CYS A 267 10.32 7.31 8.37
N PHE A 268 9.62 8.19 7.61
CA PHE A 268 9.31 7.98 6.20
C PHE A 268 10.33 8.71 5.33
N ILE A 269 11.14 7.96 4.60
CA ILE A 269 12.20 8.47 3.73
C ILE A 269 11.70 8.36 2.28
N ALA A 270 11.35 9.50 1.68
CA ALA A 270 10.63 9.53 0.41
C ALA A 270 11.52 9.43 -0.81
N ASP A 271 12.75 9.88 -0.75
CA ASP A 271 13.65 9.90 -1.90
C ASP A 271 15.10 9.67 -1.48
N THR A 272 15.64 8.56 -1.92
CA THR A 272 17.05 8.22 -1.71
C THR A 272 17.71 8.03 -3.07
N HIS A 273 18.10 9.14 -3.69
CA HIS A 273 18.94 9.08 -4.89
C HIS A 273 20.32 8.50 -4.60
N ASP A 274 20.77 8.59 -3.37
CA ASP A 274 22.06 8.06 -2.93
C ASP A 274 21.90 7.24 -1.64
N LEU A 275 21.94 5.91 -1.79
CA LEU A 275 21.88 4.98 -0.66
C LEU A 275 23.10 5.06 0.26
N SER A 276 24.23 5.61 -0.22
CA SER A 276 25.43 5.77 0.60
C SER A 276 25.23 6.80 1.73
N LEU A 277 24.22 7.64 1.62
CA LEU A 277 23.82 8.59 2.66
C LEU A 277 23.00 7.93 3.78
N LEU A 278 22.49 6.72 3.56
CA LEU A 278 21.76 5.98 4.58
C LEU A 278 22.74 5.21 5.46
N THR A 279 22.83 5.60 6.70
CA THR A 279 23.55 4.84 7.73
C THR A 279 22.74 3.62 8.17
N PRO A 280 23.35 2.57 8.77
CA PRO A 280 22.61 1.49 9.40
C PRO A 280 21.51 1.98 10.35
N CYS A 281 21.78 3.05 11.10
CA CYS A 281 20.81 3.69 11.98
C CYS A 281 19.59 4.27 11.24
N SER A 282 19.81 4.83 10.05
CA SER A 282 18.73 5.41 9.26
C SER A 282 17.69 4.36 8.87
N TYR A 283 18.10 3.16 8.42
CA TYR A 283 17.11 2.15 8.03
C TYR A 283 16.56 1.32 9.17
N ILE A 284 17.28 1.14 10.26
CA ILE A 284 16.74 0.47 11.46
C ILE A 284 15.62 1.30 12.07
N SER A 285 15.75 2.63 12.04
CA SER A 285 14.75 3.57 12.56
C SER A 285 13.67 3.97 11.54
N ALA A 286 13.90 3.73 10.25
CA ALA A 286 12.93 4.07 9.20
C ALA A 286 11.68 3.21 9.31
N CYS A 287 10.51 3.82 9.07
CA CYS A 287 9.23 3.12 8.89
C CYS A 287 9.01 2.68 7.45
N ALA A 288 9.43 3.51 6.50
CA ALA A 288 9.41 3.21 5.07
C ALA A 288 10.52 3.96 4.35
N ILE A 289 11.09 3.33 3.33
CA ILE A 289 12.13 3.92 2.46
C ILE A 289 11.74 3.66 1.01
N HIS A 290 11.68 4.71 0.21
CA HIS A 290 11.45 4.60 -1.23
C HIS A 290 12.77 4.48 -1.98
N PHE A 291 12.89 3.46 -2.81
CA PHE A 291 14.06 3.18 -3.63
C PHE A 291 13.77 3.53 -5.11
N ALA A 292 13.73 4.81 -5.42
CA ALA A 292 13.47 5.25 -6.78
C ALA A 292 14.39 4.54 -7.81
N ASN A 293 13.78 3.74 -8.71
CA ASN A 293 14.44 3.03 -9.81
C ASN A 293 15.45 1.91 -9.42
N ARG A 294 15.45 1.42 -8.18
CA ARG A 294 16.39 0.41 -7.68
C ARG A 294 15.68 -0.79 -7.04
N GLY A 295 14.74 -1.39 -7.77
CA GLY A 295 13.91 -2.49 -7.25
C GLY A 295 14.68 -3.69 -6.67
N GLU A 296 15.92 -3.94 -7.11
CA GLU A 296 16.76 -5.04 -6.59
C GLU A 296 17.37 -4.69 -5.23
N ASP A 297 17.72 -3.42 -4.99
CA ASP A 297 18.34 -2.96 -3.74
C ASP A 297 17.41 -3.12 -2.53
N ILE A 298 16.09 -2.96 -2.71
CA ILE A 298 15.08 -3.15 -1.66
C ILE A 298 15.21 -4.52 -1.00
N PHE A 299 15.43 -5.56 -1.80
CA PHE A 299 15.42 -6.94 -1.32
C PHE A 299 16.67 -7.30 -0.55
N GLN A 300 17.79 -6.58 -0.74
CA GLN A 300 18.97 -6.69 0.11
C GLN A 300 18.64 -6.19 1.52
N PHE A 301 17.96 -5.05 1.64
CA PHE A 301 17.53 -4.52 2.93
C PHE A 301 16.53 -5.44 3.65
N CYS A 302 15.56 -6.00 2.92
CA CYS A 302 14.60 -6.92 3.52
C CYS A 302 15.23 -8.24 4.00
N ARG A 303 16.45 -8.56 3.56
CA ARG A 303 17.22 -9.76 3.98
C ARG A 303 18.24 -9.47 5.05
N ASP A 304 18.57 -8.21 5.30
CA ASP A 304 19.62 -7.84 6.23
C ASP A 304 19.27 -8.26 7.66
N PRO A 305 20.06 -9.16 8.29
CA PRO A 305 19.79 -9.60 9.66
C PRO A 305 19.81 -8.46 10.67
N ILE A 306 20.56 -7.40 10.41
CA ILE A 306 20.63 -6.20 11.27
C ILE A 306 19.27 -5.49 11.27
N ILE A 307 18.62 -5.39 10.10
CA ILE A 307 17.30 -4.76 9.96
C ILE A 307 16.21 -5.64 10.55
N LEU A 308 16.29 -6.97 10.32
CA LEU A 308 15.28 -7.91 10.78
C LEU A 308 15.32 -8.16 12.29
N ASN A 309 16.53 -8.18 12.88
CA ASN A 309 16.74 -8.58 14.28
C ASN A 309 17.44 -7.50 15.11
N GLY A 310 17.92 -6.43 14.50
CA GLY A 310 18.71 -5.38 15.14
C GLY A 310 17.89 -4.59 16.15
N ASN A 311 18.44 -4.47 17.35
CA ASN A 311 17.95 -3.51 18.32
C ASN A 311 18.64 -2.17 17.98
N ALA A 312 17.87 -1.16 17.62
CA ALA A 312 18.44 0.17 17.28
C ALA A 312 19.40 0.69 18.38
N LYS A 313 19.14 0.30 19.65
CA LYS A 313 19.97 0.67 20.79
C LYS A 313 21.36 0.04 20.80
N ASP A 314 21.57 -1.06 20.10
CA ASP A 314 22.83 -1.78 20.10
C ASP A 314 23.74 -1.34 18.93
N ILE A 315 23.18 -0.59 17.97
CA ILE A 315 23.85 -0.19 16.72
C ILE A 315 23.94 1.34 16.60
N CYS A 316 23.01 2.05 17.20
CA CYS A 316 22.86 3.51 17.18
C CYS A 316 23.01 4.13 18.57
#